data_25e618ca62869f8cd0bd7ec8482b5124
#
_entry.id   25e618ca62869f8cd0bd7ec8482b5124
#
_cell.length_a   1.000
_cell.length_b   1.000
_cell.length_c   1.000
_cell.angle_alpha   90.00
_cell.angle_beta   90.00
_cell.angle_gamma   90.00
#
_symmetry.space_group_name_H-M   'P 1'
#
loop_
_entity.id
_entity.type
_entity.pdbx_description
1 polymer ?
#
loop_
_entity_poly.entity_id
_entity_poly.type
_entity_poly.pdbx_seq_one_letter_code
_entity_poly.pdbx_strand_id
1 'polypeptide(L)'
;MSRFLICFLASAALVLGAAAQSPQPGGALPQPLPLFPLTNWWNTDISAAPVDPKSAAYISDIGATRGMHPDFGPDSGDPSAPIYGMPFIVVSGTQPLLPVTFDYADESDVAAPGRPPGYPIPEEAKSQQKWIEGGLAGGDPNADGDRHMLLVDRDHRMLYELYALHWTGSQWIAGSGATFPLDANARRPEGWTSADAAGLAILPGLVRYDEAYGSDLIRHAFRVTVRHSNGYVYPASHRAGSTSGALPMGARLRLKASKDISGFPEPLRRIFQAMKTYGLIVADNGTDLYVTGTYDPRWDNDILNPAFGAIKGSDFEVVQLGWQPSARVGRGRAVRH
;
A
#
# COMPACT_ATOMS: atom_id res chain seq x y z
N MET A 1 53.82 14.13 -55.23
CA MET A 1 53.85 14.07 -53.75
C MET A 1 52.57 14.74 -53.22
N SER A 2 51.47 14.00 -53.08
CA SER A 2 50.21 14.51 -52.52
C SER A 2 50.11 14.10 -51.07
N ARG A 3 50.00 15.11 -50.21
CA ARG A 3 49.73 14.90 -48.77
C ARG A 3 48.21 14.87 -48.52
N PHE A 4 47.72 13.71 -48.10
CA PHE A 4 46.34 13.59 -47.58
C PHE A 4 46.30 14.07 -46.12
N LEU A 5 45.46 15.07 -45.86
CA LEU A 5 45.17 15.57 -44.52
C LEU A 5 43.93 14.80 -43.98
N ILE A 6 44.10 13.97 -42.98
CA ILE A 6 43.03 13.26 -42.33
C ILE A 6 42.53 14.16 -41.17
N CYS A 7 41.30 14.72 -41.31
CA CYS A 7 40.60 15.40 -40.23
C CYS A 7 39.92 14.37 -39.35
N PHE A 8 40.35 14.26 -38.08
CA PHE A 8 39.59 13.56 -37.05
C PHE A 8 38.47 14.46 -36.53
N LEU A 9 37.24 14.09 -36.80
CA LEU A 9 36.04 14.68 -36.18
C LEU A 9 35.83 13.95 -34.83
N ALA A 10 36.11 14.64 -33.75
CA ALA A 10 35.77 14.18 -32.40
C ALA A 10 34.28 14.43 -32.16
N SER A 11 33.45 13.40 -32.16
CA SER A 11 32.07 13.47 -31.75
C SER A 11 31.99 13.55 -30.23
N ALA A 12 31.71 14.74 -29.70
CA ALA A 12 31.36 14.92 -28.30
C ALA A 12 29.93 14.41 -28.10
N ALA A 13 29.76 13.27 -27.47
CA ALA A 13 28.45 12.80 -26.99
C ALA A 13 28.03 13.68 -25.82
N LEU A 14 27.03 14.55 -26.05
CA LEU A 14 26.30 15.21 -24.95
C LEU A 14 25.57 14.14 -24.14
N VAL A 15 26.04 13.82 -22.97
CA VAL A 15 25.26 13.13 -21.96
C VAL A 15 24.26 14.13 -21.39
N LEU A 16 23.06 14.15 -21.95
CA LEU A 16 21.91 14.83 -21.32
C LEU A 16 21.65 14.12 -19.99
N GLY A 17 22.13 14.70 -18.90
CA GLY A 17 21.74 14.30 -17.55
C GLY A 17 20.21 14.46 -17.46
N ALA A 18 19.48 13.37 -17.22
CA ALA A 18 18.08 13.43 -16.91
C ALA A 18 17.90 14.37 -15.71
N ALA A 19 17.23 15.51 -15.92
CA ALA A 19 16.88 16.40 -14.82
C ALA A 19 16.13 15.58 -13.75
N ALA A 20 16.58 15.66 -12.49
CA ALA A 20 15.91 15.01 -11.39
C ALA A 20 14.46 15.49 -11.37
N GLN A 21 13.51 14.58 -11.56
CA GLN A 21 12.09 14.93 -11.53
C GLN A 21 11.74 15.34 -10.12
N SER A 22 11.16 16.53 -9.94
CA SER A 22 10.69 17.02 -8.64
C SER A 22 9.72 16.03 -8.00
N PRO A 23 9.69 15.92 -6.68
CA PRO A 23 8.72 15.10 -5.97
C PRO A 23 7.28 15.46 -6.40
N GLN A 24 6.44 14.45 -6.60
CA GLN A 24 5.07 14.65 -7.08
C GLN A 24 4.12 13.71 -6.33
N PRO A 25 3.00 14.22 -5.76
CA PRO A 25 1.89 13.38 -5.34
C PRO A 25 1.31 12.62 -6.54
N GLY A 26 1.05 11.32 -6.36
CA GLY A 26 0.47 10.48 -7.41
C GLY A 26 1.38 10.25 -8.62
N GLY A 27 2.70 10.41 -8.48
CA GLY A 27 3.67 10.19 -9.57
C GLY A 27 3.70 8.75 -10.07
N ALA A 28 4.28 8.54 -11.28
CA ALA A 28 4.39 7.22 -11.86
C ALA A 28 5.27 6.29 -11.01
N LEU A 29 4.71 5.15 -10.61
CA LEU A 29 5.40 4.13 -9.83
C LEU A 29 6.49 3.41 -10.65
N PRO A 30 7.59 2.98 -10.02
CA PRO A 30 8.65 2.26 -10.71
C PRO A 30 8.17 0.90 -11.21
N GLN A 31 8.60 0.53 -12.41
CA GLN A 31 8.32 -0.79 -12.99
C GLN A 31 9.31 -1.86 -12.49
N PRO A 32 8.96 -3.16 -12.50
CA PRO A 32 7.64 -3.67 -12.90
C PRO A 32 6.58 -3.52 -11.81
N LEU A 33 5.30 -3.51 -12.22
CA LEU A 33 4.18 -3.67 -11.30
C LEU A 33 3.70 -5.14 -11.28
N PRO A 34 3.13 -5.63 -10.17
CA PRO A 34 2.93 -4.94 -8.88
C PRO A 34 4.25 -4.61 -8.19
N LEU A 35 4.22 -3.67 -7.24
CA LEU A 35 5.43 -3.07 -6.62
C LEU A 35 6.41 -4.07 -6.01
N PHE A 36 5.90 -5.15 -5.40
CA PHE A 36 6.69 -6.23 -4.81
C PHE A 36 6.79 -7.44 -5.75
N PRO A 37 7.69 -8.42 -5.47
CA PRO A 37 7.76 -9.67 -6.22
C PRO A 37 6.41 -10.40 -6.27
N LEU A 38 6.15 -11.15 -7.33
CA LEU A 38 4.90 -11.93 -7.49
C LEU A 38 4.69 -12.97 -6.37
N THR A 39 5.74 -13.32 -5.64
CA THR A 39 5.70 -14.22 -4.47
C THR A 39 5.39 -13.50 -3.17
N ASN A 40 5.25 -12.16 -3.21
CA ASN A 40 4.86 -11.38 -2.03
C ASN A 40 3.44 -11.72 -1.60
N TRP A 41 3.16 -11.62 -0.32
CA TRP A 41 1.81 -11.87 0.22
C TRP A 41 0.74 -10.95 -0.38
N TRP A 42 1.07 -9.72 -0.73
CA TRP A 42 0.13 -8.84 -1.43
C TRP A 42 -0.26 -9.37 -2.80
N ASN A 43 0.65 -10.03 -3.51
CA ASN A 43 0.50 -10.49 -4.89
C ASN A 43 0.14 -11.98 -5.00
N THR A 44 -0.02 -12.66 -3.86
CA THR A 44 -0.33 -14.10 -3.82
C THR A 44 -1.77 -14.38 -4.20
N ASP A 45 -1.99 -15.17 -5.25
CA ASP A 45 -3.31 -15.68 -5.63
C ASP A 45 -3.83 -16.64 -4.55
N ILE A 46 -5.00 -16.29 -3.98
CA ILE A 46 -5.68 -17.05 -2.94
C ILE A 46 -6.98 -17.69 -3.44
N SER A 47 -7.26 -17.66 -4.74
CA SER A 47 -8.52 -18.16 -5.31
C SER A 47 -8.80 -19.63 -4.98
N ALA A 48 -7.75 -20.45 -4.84
CA ALA A 48 -7.82 -21.85 -4.47
C ALA A 48 -7.46 -22.14 -3.00
N ALA A 49 -7.22 -21.11 -2.18
CA ALA A 49 -6.89 -21.29 -0.78
C ALA A 49 -8.09 -21.87 0.01
N PRO A 50 -7.88 -22.76 1.00
CA PRO A 50 -8.95 -23.31 1.80
C PRO A 50 -9.64 -22.23 2.65
N VAL A 51 -10.94 -22.41 2.86
CA VAL A 51 -11.74 -21.56 3.75
C VAL A 51 -11.48 -21.94 5.19
N ASP A 52 -11.35 -20.96 6.08
CA ASP A 52 -11.17 -21.20 7.51
C ASP A 52 -12.45 -21.84 8.11
N PRO A 53 -12.35 -22.86 8.95
CA PRO A 53 -13.51 -23.48 9.59
C PRO A 53 -14.37 -22.51 10.40
N LYS A 54 -13.80 -21.41 10.91
CA LYS A 54 -14.50 -20.35 11.65
C LYS A 54 -14.94 -19.19 10.77
N SER A 55 -14.82 -19.29 9.45
CA SER A 55 -15.13 -18.20 8.51
C SER A 55 -16.51 -17.59 8.76
N ALA A 56 -17.54 -18.41 8.97
CA ALA A 56 -18.90 -17.92 9.22
C ALA A 56 -18.99 -17.08 10.51
N ALA A 57 -18.27 -17.46 11.55
CA ALA A 57 -18.23 -16.73 12.83
C ALA A 57 -17.54 -15.37 12.65
N TYR A 58 -16.40 -15.33 11.97
CA TYR A 58 -15.68 -14.09 11.67
C TYR A 58 -16.52 -13.13 10.80
N ILE A 59 -17.19 -13.65 9.78
CA ILE A 59 -18.10 -12.84 8.93
C ILE A 59 -19.28 -12.30 9.74
N SER A 60 -19.82 -13.09 10.67
CA SER A 60 -20.88 -12.62 11.59
C SER A 60 -20.40 -11.49 12.50
N ASP A 61 -19.14 -11.57 13.00
CA ASP A 61 -18.54 -10.57 13.90
C ASP A 61 -18.34 -9.22 13.20
N ILE A 62 -17.78 -9.21 11.98
CA ILE A 62 -17.60 -7.97 11.19
C ILE A 62 -18.90 -7.46 10.56
N GLY A 63 -20.00 -8.23 10.62
CA GLY A 63 -21.31 -7.85 10.11
C GLY A 63 -21.64 -8.43 8.74
N ALA A 64 -22.32 -9.58 8.72
CA ALA A 64 -22.71 -10.26 7.48
C ALA A 64 -23.52 -9.41 6.50
N THR A 65 -24.37 -8.51 7.00
CA THR A 65 -25.22 -7.61 6.20
C THR A 65 -24.59 -6.24 5.94
N ARG A 66 -23.44 -5.94 6.57
CA ARG A 66 -22.73 -4.68 6.38
C ARG A 66 -22.19 -4.60 4.96
N GLY A 67 -22.41 -3.45 4.30
CA GLY A 67 -21.75 -3.14 3.03
C GLY A 67 -20.30 -2.76 3.23
N MET A 68 -19.46 -2.99 2.23
CA MET A 68 -18.14 -2.39 2.19
C MET A 68 -18.23 -0.87 2.03
N HIS A 69 -17.17 -0.19 2.40
CA HIS A 69 -17.00 1.24 2.16
C HIS A 69 -15.65 1.50 1.48
N PRO A 70 -15.63 2.31 0.39
CA PRO A 70 -14.37 2.79 -0.17
C PRO A 70 -13.88 3.95 0.69
N ASP A 71 -12.85 3.72 1.47
CA ASP A 71 -12.22 4.75 2.31
C ASP A 71 -11.18 5.53 1.49
N PHE A 72 -11.64 6.03 0.38
CA PHE A 72 -10.92 6.86 -0.60
C PHE A 72 -11.94 7.54 -1.52
N GLY A 73 -11.49 8.57 -2.22
CA GLY A 73 -12.37 9.28 -3.12
C GLY A 73 -11.73 10.55 -3.69
N PRO A 74 -12.53 11.38 -4.40
CA PRO A 74 -12.10 12.69 -4.85
C PRO A 74 -12.03 13.65 -3.67
N ASP A 75 -11.44 14.81 -3.88
CA ASP A 75 -11.63 15.93 -2.95
C ASP A 75 -12.99 16.62 -3.22
N SER A 76 -13.44 17.38 -2.23
CA SER A 76 -14.67 18.18 -2.34
C SER A 76 -14.53 19.41 -3.24
N GLY A 77 -13.31 19.72 -3.72
CA GLY A 77 -12.96 20.98 -4.36
C GLY A 77 -12.74 22.13 -3.35
N ASP A 78 -12.98 21.92 -2.07
CA ASP A 78 -12.63 22.83 -0.99
C ASP A 78 -11.20 22.51 -0.51
N PRO A 79 -10.25 23.45 -0.64
CA PRO A 79 -8.87 23.23 -0.20
C PRO A 79 -8.72 22.94 1.30
N SER A 80 -9.69 23.38 2.12
CA SER A 80 -9.67 23.19 3.58
C SER A 80 -10.33 21.90 4.04
N ALA A 81 -11.08 21.23 3.16
CA ALA A 81 -11.74 19.97 3.51
C ALA A 81 -10.73 18.81 3.56
N PRO A 82 -10.90 17.87 4.50
CA PRO A 82 -10.08 16.67 4.53
C PRO A 82 -10.26 15.86 3.24
N ILE A 83 -9.17 15.26 2.80
CA ILE A 83 -9.18 14.27 1.69
C ILE A 83 -9.35 12.88 2.27
N TYR A 84 -10.03 12.02 1.52
CA TYR A 84 -10.10 10.59 1.78
C TYR A 84 -9.12 9.86 0.86
N GLY A 85 -8.58 8.77 1.36
CA GLY A 85 -7.52 8.05 0.70
C GLY A 85 -6.14 8.64 0.99
N MET A 86 -5.12 7.80 0.81
CA MET A 86 -3.75 8.14 1.16
C MET A 86 -3.00 8.70 -0.05
N PRO A 87 -2.43 9.91 0.03
CA PRO A 87 -1.50 10.37 -1.00
C PRO A 87 -0.22 9.55 -0.93
N PHE A 88 0.39 9.30 -2.08
CA PHE A 88 1.76 8.76 -2.16
C PHE A 88 2.62 9.69 -3.03
N ILE A 89 3.89 9.75 -2.70
CA ILE A 89 4.85 10.63 -3.36
C ILE A 89 5.95 9.80 -3.99
N VAL A 90 6.24 10.02 -5.27
CA VAL A 90 7.39 9.42 -5.94
C VAL A 90 8.55 10.41 -5.90
N VAL A 91 9.66 9.98 -5.38
CA VAL A 91 10.90 10.75 -5.27
C VAL A 91 12.02 10.13 -6.10
N SER A 92 13.03 10.92 -6.44
CA SER A 92 14.28 10.43 -7.04
C SER A 92 15.23 9.94 -5.97
N GLY A 93 16.19 9.08 -6.34
CA GLY A 93 17.25 8.61 -5.45
C GLY A 93 18.22 9.70 -4.96
N THR A 94 18.06 10.94 -5.48
CA THR A 94 18.81 12.11 -5.00
C THR A 94 18.06 12.92 -3.96
N GLN A 95 16.80 12.53 -3.61
CA GLN A 95 16.03 13.19 -2.56
C GLN A 95 16.78 13.03 -1.22
N PRO A 96 17.06 14.12 -0.49
CA PRO A 96 17.74 14.04 0.79
C PRO A 96 16.97 13.20 1.81
N LEU A 97 17.67 12.35 2.54
CA LEU A 97 17.10 11.59 3.64
C LEU A 97 17.15 12.45 4.92
N LEU A 98 15.99 12.74 5.46
CA LEU A 98 15.83 13.57 6.66
C LEU A 98 15.65 12.69 7.91
N PRO A 99 16.25 13.06 9.05
CA PRO A 99 16.00 12.37 10.31
C PRO A 99 14.55 12.60 10.77
N VAL A 100 13.97 11.56 11.37
CA VAL A 100 12.63 11.59 11.99
C VAL A 100 12.77 11.04 13.41
N THR A 101 12.17 11.73 14.37
CA THR A 101 12.06 11.26 15.75
C THR A 101 10.75 10.48 15.91
N PHE A 102 10.82 9.28 16.47
CA PHE A 102 9.68 8.37 16.59
C PHE A 102 9.23 8.18 18.04
N ASP A 103 7.91 8.14 18.25
CA ASP A 103 7.33 7.74 19.53
C ASP A 103 7.57 6.23 19.79
N TYR A 104 7.44 5.39 18.74
CA TYR A 104 7.70 3.95 18.78
C TYR A 104 9.05 3.63 18.13
N ALA A 105 10.13 4.23 18.66
CA ALA A 105 11.47 4.13 18.06
C ALA A 105 12.03 2.69 18.05
N ASP A 106 11.64 1.86 19.01
CA ASP A 106 12.04 0.46 19.15
C ASP A 106 11.36 -0.47 18.12
N GLU A 107 10.28 -0.01 17.51
CA GLU A 107 9.57 -0.71 16.43
C GLU A 107 9.67 0.01 15.07
N SER A 108 10.47 1.07 14.98
CA SER A 108 10.63 1.89 13.77
C SER A 108 12.00 1.69 13.11
N ASP A 109 12.06 1.94 11.79
CA ASP A 109 13.32 1.91 11.06
C ASP A 109 14.07 3.23 11.26
N VAL A 110 14.85 3.27 12.32
CA VAL A 110 15.79 4.34 12.64
C VAL A 110 17.13 4.11 11.93
N ALA A 111 17.99 5.13 11.91
CA ALA A 111 19.34 4.99 11.40
C ALA A 111 20.09 3.85 12.10
N ALA A 112 20.43 2.81 11.35
CA ALA A 112 21.12 1.62 11.83
C ALA A 112 21.92 0.98 10.68
N PRO A 113 22.93 0.14 10.97
CA PRO A 113 23.65 -0.59 9.93
C PRO A 113 22.69 -1.39 9.03
N GLY A 114 22.78 -1.18 7.70
CA GLY A 114 21.94 -1.84 6.71
C GLY A 114 20.54 -1.24 6.53
N ARG A 115 20.24 -0.12 7.19
CA ARG A 115 18.98 0.61 7.05
C ARG A 115 19.23 2.04 6.56
N PRO A 116 18.27 2.67 5.85
CA PRO A 116 18.41 4.07 5.47
C PRO A 116 18.61 4.97 6.69
N PRO A 117 19.46 6.01 6.58
CA PRO A 117 19.75 6.94 7.68
C PRO A 117 18.57 7.91 7.98
N GLY A 118 17.48 7.87 7.22
CA GLY A 118 16.33 8.75 7.35
C GLY A 118 15.26 8.45 6.29
N TYR A 119 14.37 9.42 6.10
CA TYR A 119 13.23 9.32 5.18
C TYR A 119 13.28 10.42 4.13
N PRO A 120 13.03 10.14 2.84
CA PRO A 120 13.16 11.09 1.75
C PRO A 120 11.96 12.05 1.68
N ILE A 121 11.68 12.76 2.78
CA ILE A 121 10.54 13.67 2.90
C ILE A 121 10.80 14.94 2.10
N PRO A 122 9.96 15.30 1.11
CA PRO A 122 10.10 16.54 0.37
C PRO A 122 9.84 17.78 1.22
N GLU A 123 10.52 18.86 0.88
CA GLU A 123 10.37 20.17 1.58
C GLU A 123 8.92 20.69 1.49
N GLU A 124 8.26 20.42 0.38
CA GLU A 124 6.88 20.78 0.08
C GLU A 124 5.90 20.24 1.13
N ALA A 125 6.16 19.06 1.68
CA ALA A 125 5.29 18.46 2.69
C ALA A 125 5.15 19.26 3.98
N LYS A 126 6.07 20.20 4.27
CA LYS A 126 5.99 21.06 5.44
C LYS A 126 4.84 22.07 5.35
N SER A 127 4.55 22.56 4.14
CA SER A 127 3.66 23.71 3.93
C SER A 127 2.58 23.50 2.88
N GLN A 128 2.71 22.49 2.01
CA GLN A 128 1.74 22.21 0.97
C GLN A 128 0.73 21.15 1.43
N GLN A 129 -0.53 21.37 1.04
CA GLN A 129 -1.62 20.42 1.30
C GLN A 129 -1.56 19.19 0.38
N LYS A 130 -2.21 18.11 0.82
CA LYS A 130 -2.39 16.85 0.04
C LYS A 130 -1.11 16.03 -0.18
N TRP A 131 -0.10 16.24 0.65
CA TRP A 131 1.13 15.44 0.70
C TRP A 131 1.10 14.38 1.81
N ILE A 132 0.28 14.61 2.82
CA ILE A 132 0.08 13.75 3.98
C ILE A 132 -1.41 13.42 4.07
N GLU A 133 -1.76 12.24 4.53
CA GLU A 133 -3.13 11.81 4.74
C GLU A 133 -3.93 12.84 5.56
N GLY A 134 -5.24 12.95 5.27
CA GLY A 134 -6.09 13.99 5.82
C GLY A 134 -5.98 15.33 5.10
N GLY A 135 -4.93 15.54 4.30
CA GLY A 135 -4.77 16.66 3.38
C GLY A 135 -4.03 17.87 3.92
N LEU A 136 -4.01 18.09 5.24
CA LEU A 136 -3.31 19.23 5.82
C LEU A 136 -1.78 19.08 5.76
N ALA A 137 -1.07 20.20 5.62
CA ALA A 137 0.39 20.23 5.57
C ALA A 137 1.04 19.67 6.84
N GLY A 138 2.30 19.27 6.76
CA GLY A 138 3.05 18.71 7.89
C GLY A 138 3.15 19.65 9.09
N GLY A 139 3.28 20.95 8.82
CA GLY A 139 3.38 22.00 9.86
C GLY A 139 2.06 22.66 10.26
N ASP A 140 0.91 22.17 9.79
CA ASP A 140 -0.38 22.74 10.16
C ASP A 140 -0.74 22.36 11.61
N PRO A 141 -1.00 23.35 12.50
CA PRO A 141 -1.30 23.08 13.90
C PRO A 141 -2.69 22.43 14.13
N ASN A 142 -3.56 22.43 13.11
CA ASN A 142 -4.88 21.81 13.19
C ASN A 142 -4.88 20.40 12.62
N ALA A 143 -3.71 19.91 12.14
CA ALA A 143 -3.61 18.58 11.58
C ALA A 143 -3.71 17.51 12.68
N ASP A 144 -4.64 16.56 12.49
CA ASP A 144 -4.87 15.41 13.36
C ASP A 144 -5.10 14.14 12.53
N GLY A 145 -5.41 13.03 13.19
CA GLY A 145 -5.63 11.72 12.57
C GLY A 145 -4.35 10.95 12.32
N ASP A 146 -4.45 9.93 11.48
CA ASP A 146 -3.36 8.95 11.27
C ASP A 146 -2.17 9.51 10.48
N ARG A 147 -2.40 10.54 9.66
CA ARG A 147 -1.34 11.34 9.04
C ARG A 147 -0.25 10.51 8.36
N HIS A 148 -0.65 9.49 7.60
CA HIS A 148 0.28 8.68 6.87
C HIS A 148 0.98 9.45 5.74
N MET A 149 2.27 9.17 5.56
CA MET A 149 3.03 9.61 4.40
C MET A 149 3.70 8.42 3.75
N LEU A 150 3.43 8.23 2.45
CA LEU A 150 3.92 7.12 1.66
C LEU A 150 4.88 7.66 0.59
N LEU A 151 6.13 7.22 0.62
CA LEU A 151 7.21 7.73 -0.23
C LEU A 151 7.84 6.59 -1.02
N VAL A 152 7.93 6.71 -2.32
CA VAL A 152 8.56 5.72 -3.20
C VAL A 152 9.82 6.33 -3.82
N ASP A 153 10.98 5.89 -3.36
CA ASP A 153 12.25 6.13 -4.05
C ASP A 153 12.32 5.19 -5.26
N ARG A 154 12.09 5.76 -6.43
CA ARG A 154 12.00 4.99 -7.68
C ARG A 154 13.35 4.46 -8.14
N ASP A 155 14.43 5.18 -7.83
CA ASP A 155 15.77 4.85 -8.33
C ASP A 155 16.43 3.76 -7.48
N HIS A 156 16.25 3.81 -6.15
CA HIS A 156 16.70 2.77 -5.22
C HIS A 156 15.67 1.67 -4.96
N ARG A 157 14.47 1.78 -5.55
CA ARG A 157 13.36 0.80 -5.39
C ARG A 157 13.04 0.54 -3.92
N MET A 158 12.85 1.62 -3.15
CA MET A 158 12.52 1.58 -1.74
C MET A 158 11.17 2.27 -1.49
N LEU A 159 10.36 1.66 -0.64
CA LEU A 159 9.16 2.27 -0.08
C LEU A 159 9.45 2.69 1.36
N TYR A 160 9.06 3.91 1.69
CA TYR A 160 9.15 4.48 3.03
C TYR A 160 7.75 4.89 3.46
N GLU A 161 7.34 4.51 4.65
CA GLU A 161 6.02 4.82 5.17
C GLU A 161 6.14 5.34 6.60
N LEU A 162 5.37 6.38 6.90
CA LEU A 162 5.35 7.07 8.17
C LEU A 162 3.92 7.17 8.69
N TYR A 163 3.74 7.00 9.99
CA TYR A 163 2.49 7.18 10.72
C TYR A 163 2.61 8.38 11.66
N ALA A 164 1.52 9.13 11.83
CA ALA A 164 1.42 10.32 12.67
C ALA A 164 2.52 11.36 12.41
N LEU A 165 2.75 11.68 11.12
CA LEU A 165 3.83 12.57 10.71
C LEU A 165 3.49 14.05 10.90
N HIS A 166 4.34 14.77 11.65
CA HIS A 166 4.22 16.20 11.89
C HIS A 166 5.56 16.93 11.77
N TRP A 167 5.51 18.17 11.27
CA TRP A 167 6.64 19.12 11.28
C TRP A 167 6.48 20.12 12.42
N THR A 168 7.41 20.12 13.36
CA THR A 168 7.35 20.96 14.57
C THR A 168 7.83 22.41 14.35
N GLY A 169 8.22 22.76 13.11
CA GLY A 169 8.92 24.01 12.81
C GLY A 169 10.45 23.86 12.80
N SER A 170 10.98 22.80 13.39
CA SER A 170 12.43 22.52 13.46
C SER A 170 12.82 21.11 13.10
N GLN A 171 11.94 20.12 13.32
CA GLN A 171 12.20 18.70 13.05
C GLN A 171 10.93 17.96 12.65
N TRP A 172 11.10 16.84 11.96
CA TRP A 172 10.04 15.87 11.73
C TRP A 172 9.91 14.92 12.93
N ILE A 173 8.67 14.72 13.38
CA ILE A 173 8.30 13.72 14.37
C ILE A 173 7.25 12.81 13.76
N ALA A 174 7.20 11.56 14.19
CA ALA A 174 6.20 10.59 13.75
C ALA A 174 5.93 9.55 14.86
N GLY A 175 4.79 8.87 14.80
CA GLY A 175 4.48 7.75 15.67
C GLY A 175 5.41 6.58 15.37
N SER A 176 5.40 6.11 14.13
CA SER A 176 6.27 5.03 13.64
C SER A 176 6.68 5.24 12.18
N GLY A 177 7.69 4.47 11.76
CA GLY A 177 8.16 4.49 10.37
C GLY A 177 8.77 3.15 9.94
N ALA A 178 8.53 2.79 8.69
CA ALA A 178 9.01 1.55 8.11
C ALA A 178 9.56 1.74 6.70
N THR A 179 10.50 0.88 6.32
CA THR A 179 11.11 0.86 4.99
C THR A 179 11.03 -0.53 4.41
N PHE A 180 10.69 -0.61 3.12
CA PHE A 180 10.51 -1.88 2.42
C PHE A 180 11.22 -1.84 1.07
N PRO A 181 12.24 -2.73 0.84
CA PRO A 181 12.80 -2.91 -0.50
C PRO A 181 11.72 -3.49 -1.43
N LEU A 182 11.50 -2.85 -2.59
CA LEU A 182 10.45 -3.25 -3.54
C LEU A 182 10.77 -4.54 -4.32
N ASP A 183 12.00 -5.00 -4.27
CA ASP A 183 12.48 -6.21 -4.95
C ASP A 183 12.62 -7.43 -4.03
N ALA A 184 12.16 -7.31 -2.78
CA ALA A 184 12.25 -8.36 -1.77
C ALA A 184 10.93 -8.58 -1.03
N ASN A 185 10.79 -9.76 -0.40
CA ASN A 185 9.69 -10.09 0.50
C ASN A 185 10.11 -9.81 1.97
N ALA A 186 10.52 -8.56 2.22
CA ALA A 186 10.97 -8.16 3.55
C ALA A 186 9.76 -7.97 4.48
N ARG A 187 9.60 -8.89 5.44
CA ARG A 187 8.62 -8.78 6.52
C ARG A 187 9.25 -8.08 7.72
N ARG A 188 8.47 -7.30 8.45
CA ARG A 188 8.92 -6.68 9.71
C ARG A 188 9.31 -7.77 10.72
N PRO A 189 10.22 -7.50 11.68
CA PRO A 189 10.48 -8.38 12.80
C PRO A 189 9.19 -8.74 13.55
N GLU A 190 9.14 -9.92 14.16
CA GLU A 190 8.00 -10.33 14.98
C GLU A 190 7.78 -9.37 16.14
N GLY A 191 6.53 -8.93 16.31
CA GLY A 191 6.14 -7.96 17.32
C GLY A 191 6.34 -6.51 16.91
N TRP A 192 6.91 -6.23 15.72
CA TRP A 192 7.10 -4.86 15.25
C TRP A 192 5.93 -4.42 14.37
N THR A 193 5.46 -3.19 14.63
CA THR A 193 4.54 -2.49 13.73
C THR A 193 5.27 -1.97 12.49
N SER A 194 4.54 -1.35 11.58
CA SER A 194 5.03 -0.48 10.51
C SER A 194 4.38 0.90 10.67
N ALA A 195 4.16 1.62 9.57
CA ALA A 195 3.18 2.70 9.56
C ALA A 195 1.73 2.17 9.64
N ASP A 196 1.52 0.87 9.43
CA ASP A 196 0.24 0.17 9.57
C ASP A 196 0.26 -0.79 10.77
N ALA A 197 -0.84 -0.90 11.49
CA ALA A 197 -0.91 -1.65 12.75
C ALA A 197 -0.54 -3.12 12.62
N ALA A 198 -0.78 -3.74 11.47
CA ALA A 198 -0.39 -5.13 11.19
C ALA A 198 1.11 -5.34 10.95
N GLY A 199 1.92 -4.28 10.88
CA GLY A 199 3.31 -4.38 10.46
C GLY A 199 3.49 -4.65 8.96
N LEU A 200 2.50 -4.34 8.14
CA LEU A 200 2.52 -4.50 6.69
C LEU A 200 2.86 -3.17 6.01
N ALA A 201 3.29 -3.24 4.75
CA ALA A 201 3.39 -2.06 3.91
C ALA A 201 1.98 -1.64 3.45
N ILE A 202 1.68 -0.35 3.45
CA ILE A 202 0.37 0.22 3.12
C ILE A 202 0.19 0.32 1.61
N LEU A 203 1.09 1.01 0.90
CA LEU A 203 0.93 1.37 -0.51
C LEU A 203 0.60 0.19 -1.43
N PRO A 204 1.20 -1.00 -1.30
CA PRO A 204 0.89 -2.14 -2.16
C PRO A 204 -0.52 -2.71 -1.96
N GLY A 205 -1.16 -2.36 -0.84
CA GLY A 205 -2.53 -2.76 -0.50
C GLY A 205 -3.60 -1.71 -0.83
N LEU A 206 -3.24 -0.55 -1.38
CA LEU A 206 -4.20 0.49 -1.71
C LEU A 206 -4.85 0.26 -3.08
N VAL A 207 -6.15 0.56 -3.18
CA VAL A 207 -6.84 0.66 -4.46
C VAL A 207 -6.34 1.90 -5.18
N ARG A 208 -5.86 1.77 -6.43
CA ARG A 208 -5.36 2.91 -7.21
C ARG A 208 -6.21 3.19 -8.43
N TYR A 209 -6.37 4.48 -8.74
CA TYR A 209 -7.16 4.93 -9.89
C TYR A 209 -6.59 4.44 -11.23
N ASP A 210 -5.27 4.52 -11.39
CA ASP A 210 -4.57 4.10 -12.61
C ASP A 210 -4.75 2.60 -12.93
N GLU A 211 -4.89 1.75 -11.91
CA GLU A 211 -5.17 0.32 -12.08
C GLU A 211 -6.64 0.05 -12.38
N ALA A 212 -7.55 0.71 -11.64
CA ALA A 212 -8.98 0.52 -11.82
C ALA A 212 -9.44 0.95 -13.23
N TYR A 213 -8.93 2.09 -13.70
CA TYR A 213 -9.26 2.67 -15.01
C TYR A 213 -8.23 2.35 -16.10
N GLY A 214 -7.20 1.57 -15.78
CA GLY A 214 -6.20 1.09 -16.74
C GLY A 214 -6.72 -0.02 -17.67
N SER A 215 -5.82 -0.61 -18.45
CA SER A 215 -6.10 -1.76 -19.32
C SER A 215 -5.80 -3.10 -18.67
N ASP A 216 -4.92 -3.13 -17.69
CA ASP A 216 -4.41 -4.35 -17.08
C ASP A 216 -5.26 -4.84 -15.91
N LEU A 217 -5.13 -6.11 -15.58
CA LEU A 217 -5.74 -6.67 -14.37
C LEU A 217 -4.99 -6.17 -13.13
N ILE A 218 -5.73 -5.87 -12.08
CA ILE A 218 -5.15 -5.61 -10.76
C ILE A 218 -4.64 -6.94 -10.20
N ARG A 219 -3.37 -6.98 -9.78
CA ARG A 219 -2.67 -8.21 -9.39
C ARG A 219 -2.17 -8.20 -7.95
N HIS A 220 -2.94 -7.61 -7.06
CA HIS A 220 -2.64 -7.59 -5.63
C HIS A 220 -3.91 -7.57 -4.78
N ALA A 221 -3.75 -7.93 -3.50
CA ALA A 221 -4.77 -7.81 -2.48
C ALA A 221 -4.92 -6.35 -2.03
N PHE A 222 -6.05 -6.03 -1.40
CA PHE A 222 -6.25 -4.70 -0.83
C PHE A 222 -6.20 -4.74 0.70
N ARG A 223 -5.83 -3.59 1.29
CA ARG A 223 -5.91 -3.30 2.72
C ARG A 223 -7.37 -3.14 3.14
N VAL A 224 -7.73 -3.71 4.28
CA VAL A 224 -9.06 -3.55 4.88
C VAL A 224 -8.94 -3.36 6.39
N THR A 225 -9.82 -2.54 6.96
CA THR A 225 -9.92 -2.36 8.40
C THR A 225 -11.08 -3.18 9.00
N VAL A 226 -10.96 -3.48 10.28
CA VAL A 226 -11.97 -4.08 11.14
C VAL A 226 -12.04 -3.31 12.46
N ARG A 227 -13.23 -3.21 13.09
CA ARG A 227 -13.39 -2.39 14.32
C ARG A 227 -12.61 -2.91 15.52
N HIS A 228 -12.30 -4.19 15.57
CA HIS A 228 -11.46 -4.81 16.59
C HIS A 228 -10.82 -6.09 16.06
N SER A 229 -9.68 -6.45 16.63
CA SER A 229 -8.88 -7.60 16.19
C SER A 229 -8.42 -8.44 17.36
N ASN A 230 -7.85 -9.63 17.08
CA ASN A 230 -7.33 -10.56 18.09
C ASN A 230 -6.00 -11.17 17.66
N GLY A 231 -4.91 -10.57 18.10
CA GLY A 231 -3.58 -11.05 17.75
C GLY A 231 -3.24 -10.83 16.28
N TYR A 232 -2.35 -11.64 15.75
CA TYR A 232 -1.96 -11.59 14.34
C TYR A 232 -1.58 -12.98 13.81
N VAL A 233 -1.64 -13.10 12.48
CA VAL A 233 -1.19 -14.27 11.71
C VAL A 233 -0.40 -13.79 10.49
N TYR A 234 0.45 -14.66 9.93
CA TYR A 234 1.12 -14.37 8.68
C TYR A 234 0.13 -13.83 7.62
N PRO A 235 0.45 -12.75 6.89
CA PRO A 235 1.75 -12.09 6.80
C PRO A 235 2.04 -10.99 7.84
N ALA A 236 1.08 -10.62 8.69
CA ALA A 236 1.30 -9.60 9.71
C ALA A 236 2.40 -10.00 10.70
N SER A 237 3.07 -9.00 11.26
CA SER A 237 4.12 -9.14 12.28
C SER A 237 3.70 -8.58 13.62
N HIS A 238 2.62 -7.79 13.68
CA HIS A 238 2.18 -7.08 14.86
C HIS A 238 0.68 -7.21 15.08
N ARG A 239 0.24 -7.06 16.33
CA ARG A 239 -1.16 -7.09 16.78
C ARG A 239 -1.62 -5.68 17.15
N ALA A 240 -2.89 -5.37 16.90
CA ALA A 240 -3.52 -4.13 17.36
C ALA A 240 -4.70 -4.35 18.32
N GLY A 241 -4.97 -5.60 18.70
CA GLY A 241 -6.07 -5.94 19.60
C GLY A 241 -5.98 -7.33 20.21
N SER A 242 -6.90 -7.60 21.16
CA SER A 242 -7.01 -8.87 21.88
C SER A 242 -8.47 -9.28 22.12
N THR A 243 -9.38 -8.84 21.26
CA THR A 243 -10.82 -9.15 21.38
C THR A 243 -11.09 -10.59 20.99
N SER A 244 -11.54 -11.40 21.95
CA SER A 244 -11.80 -12.82 21.73
C SER A 244 -12.83 -13.03 20.61
N GLY A 245 -12.53 -13.92 19.67
CA GLY A 245 -13.41 -14.26 18.55
C GLY A 245 -13.26 -13.34 17.33
N ALA A 246 -12.58 -12.19 17.44
CA ALA A 246 -12.33 -11.30 16.33
C ALA A 246 -11.26 -11.83 15.39
N LEU A 247 -11.23 -11.29 14.16
CA LEU A 247 -10.18 -11.57 13.17
C LEU A 247 -8.80 -11.11 13.67
N PRO A 248 -7.74 -11.87 13.44
CA PRO A 248 -6.38 -11.40 13.68
C PRO A 248 -5.91 -10.44 12.56
N MET A 249 -4.94 -9.58 12.86
CA MET A 249 -4.17 -8.87 11.84
C MET A 249 -3.53 -9.87 10.87
N GLY A 250 -3.48 -9.55 9.58
CA GLY A 250 -2.99 -10.46 8.54
C GLY A 250 -4.01 -11.50 8.06
N ALA A 251 -5.19 -11.59 8.68
CA ALA A 251 -6.27 -12.44 8.17
C ALA A 251 -6.68 -11.99 6.76
N ARG A 252 -7.04 -12.97 5.91
CA ARG A 252 -7.46 -12.70 4.53
C ARG A 252 -8.93 -12.97 4.33
N LEU A 253 -9.63 -11.99 3.77
CA LEU A 253 -10.99 -12.15 3.28
C LEU A 253 -10.94 -12.29 1.76
N ARG A 254 -11.68 -13.26 1.22
CA ARG A 254 -11.81 -13.46 -0.22
C ARG A 254 -13.26 -13.24 -0.64
N LEU A 255 -13.49 -12.39 -1.63
CA LEU A 255 -14.81 -12.26 -2.25
C LEU A 255 -15.14 -13.60 -2.92
N LYS A 256 -16.31 -14.18 -2.57
CA LYS A 256 -16.74 -15.50 -3.07
C LYS A 256 -16.79 -15.54 -4.59
N ALA A 257 -16.30 -16.60 -5.19
CA ALA A 257 -16.35 -16.80 -6.64
C ALA A 257 -17.79 -16.70 -7.19
N SER A 258 -18.79 -17.14 -6.40
CA SER A 258 -20.22 -17.11 -6.75
C SER A 258 -20.84 -15.72 -6.74
N LYS A 259 -20.19 -14.69 -6.15
CA LYS A 259 -20.72 -13.32 -6.18
C LYS A 259 -20.71 -12.80 -7.61
N ASP A 260 -21.89 -12.51 -8.14
CA ASP A 260 -22.00 -11.86 -9.45
C ASP A 260 -21.54 -10.40 -9.36
N ILE A 261 -20.59 -10.04 -10.20
CA ILE A 261 -20.05 -8.69 -10.33
C ILE A 261 -20.28 -8.10 -11.73
N SER A 262 -21.00 -8.78 -12.61
CA SER A 262 -21.19 -8.39 -14.01
C SER A 262 -21.95 -7.07 -14.18
N GLY A 263 -22.84 -6.74 -13.22
CA GLY A 263 -23.63 -5.52 -13.24
C GLY A 263 -22.89 -4.24 -12.83
N PHE A 264 -21.64 -4.32 -12.37
CA PHE A 264 -20.86 -3.13 -11.99
C PHE A 264 -20.13 -2.53 -13.20
N PRO A 265 -19.82 -1.21 -13.17
CA PRO A 265 -18.94 -0.58 -14.14
C PRO A 265 -17.58 -1.30 -14.22
N GLU A 266 -16.95 -1.26 -15.40
CA GLU A 266 -15.71 -2.02 -15.64
C GLU A 266 -14.59 -1.74 -14.64
N PRO A 267 -14.29 -0.47 -14.24
CA PRO A 267 -13.26 -0.20 -13.24
C PRO A 267 -13.53 -0.90 -11.90
N LEU A 268 -14.78 -0.94 -11.46
CA LEU A 268 -15.17 -1.59 -10.21
C LEU A 268 -15.17 -3.12 -10.34
N ARG A 269 -15.53 -3.66 -11.51
CA ARG A 269 -15.37 -5.10 -11.77
C ARG A 269 -13.93 -5.55 -11.65
N ARG A 270 -12.96 -4.74 -12.08
CA ARG A 270 -11.52 -5.03 -11.91
C ARG A 270 -11.13 -5.09 -10.45
N ILE A 271 -11.58 -4.13 -9.63
CA ILE A 271 -11.35 -4.11 -8.18
C ILE A 271 -11.96 -5.37 -7.54
N PHE A 272 -13.23 -5.66 -7.80
CA PHE A 272 -13.92 -6.83 -7.22
C PHE A 272 -13.36 -8.15 -7.73
N GLN A 273 -12.88 -8.21 -8.98
CA GLN A 273 -12.18 -9.39 -9.49
C GLN A 273 -10.85 -9.63 -8.76
N ALA A 274 -10.11 -8.56 -8.45
CA ALA A 274 -8.90 -8.68 -7.62
C ALA A 274 -9.23 -9.18 -6.21
N MET A 275 -10.36 -8.75 -5.62
CA MET A 275 -10.83 -9.28 -4.33
C MET A 275 -11.18 -10.77 -4.38
N LYS A 276 -11.62 -11.30 -5.54
CA LYS A 276 -11.82 -12.74 -5.73
C LYS A 276 -10.51 -13.51 -5.85
N THR A 277 -9.50 -12.91 -6.46
CA THR A 277 -8.22 -13.57 -6.76
C THR A 277 -7.20 -13.41 -5.64
N TYR A 278 -7.04 -12.19 -5.14
CA TYR A 278 -6.01 -11.82 -4.15
C TYR A 278 -6.60 -11.51 -2.78
N GLY A 279 -7.89 -11.11 -2.73
CA GLY A 279 -8.63 -10.84 -1.49
C GLY A 279 -8.32 -9.49 -0.85
N LEU A 280 -8.69 -9.42 0.43
CA LEU A 280 -8.40 -8.31 1.33
C LEU A 280 -7.51 -8.83 2.46
N ILE A 281 -6.60 -8.00 2.97
CA ILE A 281 -5.77 -8.32 4.15
C ILE A 281 -6.17 -7.37 5.28
N VAL A 282 -6.52 -7.91 6.44
CA VAL A 282 -6.78 -7.12 7.65
C VAL A 282 -5.47 -6.50 8.10
N ALA A 283 -5.36 -5.19 8.02
CA ALA A 283 -4.11 -4.47 8.23
C ALA A 283 -4.17 -3.47 9.40
N ASP A 284 -5.39 -3.04 9.78
CA ASP A 284 -5.57 -2.10 10.87
C ASP A 284 -6.95 -2.25 11.54
N ASN A 285 -7.09 -1.63 12.72
CA ASN A 285 -8.38 -1.38 13.34
C ASN A 285 -8.97 -0.07 12.79
N GLY A 286 -10.29 -0.05 12.65
CA GLY A 286 -11.05 1.08 12.12
C GLY A 286 -12.52 0.70 12.00
N THR A 287 -13.21 1.17 10.99
CA THR A 287 -14.58 0.69 10.71
C THR A 287 -14.51 -0.62 9.91
N ASP A 288 -15.43 -1.56 10.23
CA ASP A 288 -15.48 -2.86 9.53
C ASP A 288 -15.73 -2.69 8.03
N LEU A 289 -14.96 -3.42 7.22
CA LEU A 289 -15.06 -3.49 5.76
C LEU A 289 -14.79 -2.15 5.05
N TYR A 290 -14.00 -1.27 5.68
CA TYR A 290 -13.47 -0.11 4.99
C TYR A 290 -12.21 -0.53 4.22
N VAL A 291 -12.24 -0.29 2.91
CA VAL A 291 -11.15 -0.60 1.99
C VAL A 291 -10.44 0.69 1.63
N THR A 292 -9.15 0.74 1.89
CA THR A 292 -8.35 1.95 1.69
C THR A 292 -7.84 2.02 0.24
N GLY A 293 -7.79 3.23 -0.31
CA GLY A 293 -7.23 3.51 -1.63
C GLY A 293 -6.36 4.75 -1.63
N THR A 294 -5.71 5.03 -2.75
CA THR A 294 -4.95 6.26 -2.90
C THR A 294 -5.88 7.45 -3.10
N TYR A 295 -5.50 8.61 -2.56
CA TYR A 295 -6.12 9.86 -2.95
C TYR A 295 -5.93 10.10 -4.45
N ASP A 296 -7.03 10.36 -5.14
CA ASP A 296 -7.03 10.78 -6.54
C ASP A 296 -8.29 11.62 -6.82
N PRO A 297 -8.16 12.86 -7.31
CA PRO A 297 -9.30 13.75 -7.54
C PRO A 297 -10.23 13.29 -8.67
N ARG A 298 -9.84 12.27 -9.43
CA ARG A 298 -10.64 11.69 -10.53
C ARG A 298 -11.64 10.63 -10.07
N TRP A 299 -11.56 10.17 -8.81
CA TRP A 299 -12.56 9.26 -8.26
C TRP A 299 -13.96 9.90 -8.26
N ASP A 300 -14.99 9.08 -8.32
CA ASP A 300 -16.38 9.51 -8.29
C ASP A 300 -17.13 8.76 -7.18
N ASN A 301 -17.50 9.47 -6.12
CA ASN A 301 -18.19 8.90 -4.97
C ASN A 301 -19.63 8.45 -5.30
N ASP A 302 -20.27 9.06 -6.30
CA ASP A 302 -21.62 8.64 -6.73
C ASP A 302 -21.56 7.26 -7.43
N ILE A 303 -20.39 6.85 -7.91
CA ILE A 303 -20.13 5.52 -8.46
C ILE A 303 -19.57 4.58 -7.38
N LEU A 304 -18.57 5.04 -6.60
CA LEU A 304 -17.84 4.21 -5.63
C LEU A 304 -18.74 3.74 -4.49
N ASN A 305 -19.42 4.67 -3.80
CA ASN A 305 -20.17 4.36 -2.57
C ASN A 305 -21.30 3.34 -2.80
N PRO A 306 -22.19 3.49 -3.80
CA PRO A 306 -23.25 2.49 -4.01
C PRO A 306 -22.68 1.14 -4.46
N ALA A 307 -21.61 1.11 -5.24
CA ALA A 307 -21.02 -0.13 -5.72
C ALA A 307 -20.35 -0.92 -4.59
N PHE A 308 -19.51 -0.28 -3.77
CA PHE A 308 -18.91 -0.92 -2.60
C PHE A 308 -20.00 -1.34 -1.60
N GLY A 309 -20.97 -0.47 -1.32
CA GLY A 309 -22.09 -0.76 -0.43
C GLY A 309 -22.97 -1.93 -0.86
N ALA A 310 -22.95 -2.32 -2.14
CA ALA A 310 -23.66 -3.49 -2.66
C ALA A 310 -22.91 -4.82 -2.40
N ILE A 311 -21.63 -4.78 -2.07
CA ILE A 311 -20.84 -5.94 -1.65
C ILE A 311 -20.93 -6.04 -0.12
N LYS A 312 -21.49 -7.15 0.39
CA LYS A 312 -21.77 -7.35 1.81
C LYS A 312 -20.73 -8.26 2.47
N GLY A 313 -20.62 -8.19 3.79
CA GLY A 313 -19.79 -9.13 4.54
C GLY A 313 -20.11 -10.60 4.21
N SER A 314 -21.37 -10.94 4.02
CA SER A 314 -21.80 -12.28 3.60
C SER A 314 -21.33 -12.71 2.21
N ASP A 315 -20.88 -11.79 1.37
CA ASP A 315 -20.30 -12.09 0.07
C ASP A 315 -18.83 -12.54 0.18
N PHE A 316 -18.23 -12.40 1.38
CA PHE A 316 -16.85 -12.83 1.66
C PHE A 316 -16.81 -14.16 2.41
N GLU A 317 -15.65 -14.76 2.36
CA GLU A 317 -15.22 -15.87 3.18
C GLU A 317 -13.82 -15.58 3.71
N VAL A 318 -13.50 -16.08 4.91
CA VAL A 318 -12.17 -15.97 5.50
C VAL A 318 -11.33 -17.14 5.03
N VAL A 319 -10.19 -16.87 4.44
CA VAL A 319 -9.18 -17.88 4.09
C VAL A 319 -8.57 -18.44 5.36
N GLN A 320 -8.22 -19.73 5.37
CA GLN A 320 -7.56 -20.38 6.51
C GLN A 320 -6.45 -19.50 7.05
N LEU A 321 -6.52 -19.20 8.36
CA LEU A 321 -5.60 -18.28 9.00
C LEU A 321 -4.15 -18.71 8.84
N GLY A 322 -3.29 -17.77 8.44
CA GLY A 322 -1.87 -18.01 8.22
C GLY A 322 -1.54 -18.87 6.99
N TRP A 323 -2.51 -19.13 6.12
CA TRP A 323 -2.28 -19.91 4.90
C TRP A 323 -1.21 -19.28 4.01
N GLN A 324 -0.36 -20.16 3.48
CA GLN A 324 0.65 -19.83 2.49
C GLN A 324 0.58 -20.87 1.35
N PRO A 325 0.84 -20.46 0.10
CA PRO A 325 0.89 -21.42 -1.01
C PRO A 325 2.00 -22.44 -0.74
N SER A 326 1.71 -23.72 -1.00
CA SER A 326 2.73 -24.77 -0.91
C SER A 326 3.90 -24.42 -1.83
N ALA A 327 5.13 -24.50 -1.32
CA ALA A 327 6.30 -24.38 -2.16
C ALA A 327 6.15 -25.36 -3.33
N ARG A 328 6.14 -24.87 -4.57
CA ARG A 328 6.16 -25.76 -5.73
C ARG A 328 7.45 -26.56 -5.65
N VAL A 329 7.35 -27.83 -5.25
CA VAL A 329 8.45 -28.77 -5.42
C VAL A 329 8.71 -28.84 -6.92
N GLY A 330 9.78 -28.23 -7.37
CA GLY A 330 10.23 -28.27 -8.75
C GLY A 330 10.41 -29.75 -9.12
N ARG A 331 9.45 -30.31 -9.87
CA ARG A 331 9.66 -31.60 -10.52
C ARG A 331 10.77 -31.38 -11.56
N GLY A 332 12.01 -31.62 -11.13
CA GLY A 332 13.13 -31.75 -12.01
C GLY A 332 12.76 -32.81 -13.05
N ARG A 333 12.61 -32.39 -14.29
CA ARG A 333 12.53 -33.27 -15.43
C ARG A 333 13.89 -33.98 -15.50
N ALA A 334 13.97 -35.19 -14.97
CA ALA A 334 15.11 -36.08 -15.22
C ALA A 334 15.20 -36.28 -16.73
N VAL A 335 16.16 -35.64 -17.36
CA VAL A 335 16.58 -35.91 -18.70
C VAL A 335 17.30 -37.29 -18.60
N ARG A 336 16.65 -38.36 -19.06
CA ARG A 336 17.32 -39.64 -19.28
C ARG A 336 18.13 -39.50 -20.56
N HIS A 337 19.41 -39.65 -20.43
CA HIS A 337 20.35 -39.89 -21.54
C HIS A 337 20.21 -41.32 -22.05
#